data_cbfce5b3618a3328aa835de2df3800aa
#
_entry.id   cbfce5b3618a3328aa835de2df3800aa
#
_cell.length_a   1.000
_cell.length_b   1.000
_cell.length_c   1.000
_cell.angle_alpha   90.00
_cell.angle_beta   90.00
_cell.angle_gamma   90.00
#
_symmetry.space_group_name_H-M   'P 1'
#
loop_
_entity.id
_entity.type
_entity.pdbx_description
1 polymer ?
#
loop_
_entity_poly.entity_id
_entity_poly.type
_entity_poly.pdbx_seq_one_letter_code
_entity_poly.pdbx_strand_id
1 'polypeptide(L)'
;MQEIKDVHAIQYITIRDTFPILPKGRIAIFVGSHTTFTQELTVAIDIFCENNNGVVYCDQTSNYRGKYRIMSSLLGCQDKYKSVACHMDLLIYIGDICGAYESVLLMPKAKTVWRVSEDGIIRDPSHSLSKMFYMQEVDFFNHYIEAQTNEKNLSFYNECKQDYDHLYSLISKKIPFSNIWLAYELSPRIPEGSVMHYAILNSLRAWSFFETPNTVRGYSNVGGFGIDGNISALIGASLYNKDRLYF
;
A
#
# COMPACT_ATOMS: atom_id res chain seq x y z
N MET A 1 29.55 20.53 -5.82
CA MET A 1 29.62 19.08 -6.06
C MET A 1 29.03 18.43 -4.83
N GLN A 2 27.87 17.76 -4.95
CA GLN A 2 27.39 16.90 -3.87
C GLN A 2 28.28 15.65 -3.84
N GLU A 3 28.85 15.34 -2.71
CA GLU A 3 29.52 14.06 -2.48
C GLU A 3 28.48 12.93 -2.67
N ILE A 4 28.77 12.02 -3.58
CA ILE A 4 28.00 10.77 -3.71
C ILE A 4 28.38 9.95 -2.49
N LYS A 5 27.54 10.01 -1.46
CA LYS A 5 27.63 9.17 -0.27
C LYS A 5 26.90 7.87 -0.57
N ASP A 6 27.57 6.77 -0.58
CA ASP A 6 27.06 5.39 -0.66
C ASP A 6 26.29 5.02 -1.94
N VAL A 7 27.01 4.47 -2.90
CA VAL A 7 26.42 3.69 -3.99
C VAL A 7 26.32 2.24 -3.50
N HIS A 8 25.11 1.76 -3.19
CA HIS A 8 24.89 0.34 -2.91
C HIS A 8 24.35 -0.36 -4.15
N ALA A 9 24.81 -1.59 -4.38
CA ALA A 9 24.36 -2.40 -5.49
C ALA A 9 22.97 -2.98 -5.20
N ILE A 10 22.00 -2.82 -6.13
CA ILE A 10 20.71 -3.49 -6.10
C ILE A 10 20.87 -4.86 -6.74
N GLN A 11 20.54 -5.91 -6.00
CA GLN A 11 20.53 -7.27 -6.53
C GLN A 11 19.26 -7.50 -7.34
N TYR A 12 19.42 -7.92 -8.60
CA TYR A 12 18.32 -8.31 -9.48
C TYR A 12 18.08 -9.82 -9.38
N ILE A 13 16.82 -10.22 -9.19
CA ILE A 13 16.43 -11.62 -8.98
C ILE A 13 15.27 -11.94 -9.91
N THR A 14 15.39 -13.03 -10.66
CA THR A 14 14.33 -13.55 -11.52
C THR A 14 13.77 -14.86 -10.95
N ILE A 15 12.69 -15.36 -11.52
CA ILE A 15 12.07 -16.62 -11.08
C ILE A 15 13.00 -17.84 -11.25
N ARG A 16 14.08 -17.71 -12.03
CA ARG A 16 15.08 -18.78 -12.27
C ARG A 16 16.26 -18.75 -11.30
N ASP A 17 16.36 -17.67 -10.52
CA ASP A 17 17.46 -17.50 -9.58
C ASP A 17 17.13 -18.13 -8.23
N THR A 18 18.17 -18.36 -7.44
CA THR A 18 17.97 -18.77 -6.05
C THR A 18 17.42 -17.61 -5.22
N PHE A 19 16.25 -17.82 -4.64
CA PHE A 19 15.64 -16.81 -3.78
C PHE A 19 16.41 -16.67 -2.47
N PRO A 20 16.60 -15.43 -1.98
CA PRO A 20 17.24 -15.20 -0.70
C PRO A 20 16.35 -15.69 0.44
N ILE A 21 16.99 -16.03 1.55
CA ILE A 21 16.25 -16.34 2.79
C ILE A 21 15.49 -15.11 3.23
N LEU A 22 14.21 -15.28 3.57
CA LEU A 22 13.37 -14.21 4.08
C LEU A 22 13.90 -13.75 5.45
N PRO A 23 14.17 -12.45 5.66
CA PRO A 23 14.58 -11.93 6.95
C PRO A 23 13.53 -12.26 8.03
N LYS A 24 14.00 -12.72 9.19
CA LYS A 24 13.12 -12.91 10.35
C LYS A 24 12.79 -11.57 10.99
N GLY A 25 11.59 -11.44 11.53
CA GLY A 25 11.18 -10.24 12.26
C GLY A 25 9.85 -9.67 11.79
N ARG A 26 9.75 -8.36 11.78
CA ARG A 26 8.57 -7.59 11.36
C ARG A 26 8.62 -7.32 9.87
N ILE A 27 7.67 -7.85 9.13
CA ILE A 27 7.60 -7.69 7.67
C ILE A 27 6.40 -6.82 7.31
N ALA A 28 6.66 -5.74 6.58
CA ALA A 28 5.59 -4.95 5.99
C ALA A 28 5.54 -5.17 4.47
N ILE A 29 4.34 -5.25 3.92
CA ILE A 29 4.09 -5.21 2.49
C ILE A 29 3.47 -3.85 2.20
N PHE A 30 4.13 -3.02 1.39
CA PHE A 30 3.56 -1.77 0.91
C PHE A 30 2.95 -2.00 -0.47
N VAL A 31 1.64 -1.80 -0.56
CA VAL A 31 0.89 -1.99 -1.80
C VAL A 31 0.60 -0.64 -2.42
N GLY A 32 1.34 -0.31 -3.47
CA GLY A 32 1.09 0.86 -4.30
C GLY A 32 -0.15 0.72 -5.16
N SER A 33 -0.33 1.61 -6.13
CA SER A 33 -1.49 1.57 -7.02
C SER A 33 -1.54 0.29 -7.85
N HIS A 34 -2.74 -0.30 -7.96
CA HIS A 34 -3.02 -1.45 -8.82
C HIS A 34 -4.26 -1.20 -9.67
N THR A 35 -4.17 -1.48 -10.96
CA THR A 35 -5.33 -1.45 -11.86
C THR A 35 -6.30 -2.57 -11.52
N THR A 36 -5.77 -3.76 -11.28
CA THR A 36 -6.54 -4.94 -10.86
C THR A 36 -5.78 -5.65 -9.75
N PHE A 37 -6.48 -5.98 -8.66
CA PHE A 37 -5.95 -6.81 -7.58
C PHE A 37 -6.73 -8.11 -7.55
N THR A 38 -6.07 -9.23 -7.84
CA THR A 38 -6.75 -10.53 -7.98
C THR A 38 -7.04 -11.15 -6.62
N GLN A 39 -8.04 -12.03 -6.56
CA GLN A 39 -8.33 -12.80 -5.36
C GLN A 39 -7.18 -13.76 -5.02
N GLU A 40 -6.53 -14.34 -6.04
CA GLU A 40 -5.37 -15.21 -5.87
C GLU A 40 -4.23 -14.49 -5.16
N LEU A 41 -3.85 -13.30 -5.65
CA LEU A 41 -2.81 -12.49 -5.02
C LEU A 41 -3.20 -12.07 -3.59
N THR A 42 -4.48 -11.73 -3.37
CA THR A 42 -4.99 -11.39 -2.03
C THR A 42 -4.79 -12.54 -1.06
N VAL A 43 -5.17 -13.76 -1.47
CA VAL A 43 -5.02 -14.97 -0.64
C VAL A 43 -3.55 -15.29 -0.37
N ALA A 44 -2.70 -15.18 -1.39
CA ALA A 44 -1.26 -15.40 -1.24
C ALA A 44 -0.65 -14.42 -0.22
N ILE A 45 -0.98 -13.13 -0.31
CA ILE A 45 -0.50 -12.12 0.65
C ILE A 45 -1.03 -12.40 2.05
N ASP A 46 -2.31 -12.76 2.21
CA ASP A 46 -2.88 -13.08 3.51
C ASP A 46 -2.16 -14.25 4.18
N ILE A 47 -1.93 -15.35 3.44
CA ILE A 47 -1.18 -16.52 3.95
C ILE A 47 0.27 -16.14 4.28
N PHE A 48 0.92 -15.37 3.41
CA PHE A 48 2.27 -14.88 3.66
C PHE A 48 2.36 -14.08 4.97
N CYS A 49 1.41 -13.18 5.22
CA CYS A 49 1.36 -12.40 6.45
C CYS A 49 1.17 -13.28 7.69
N GLU A 50 0.28 -14.28 7.61
CA GLU A 50 0.05 -15.24 8.71
C GLU A 50 1.33 -16.00 9.10
N ASN A 51 2.11 -16.42 8.10
CA ASN A 51 3.30 -17.24 8.31
C ASN A 51 4.55 -16.43 8.68
N ASN A 52 4.58 -15.12 8.41
CA ASN A 52 5.80 -14.31 8.46
C ASN A 52 5.68 -13.05 9.31
N ASN A 53 4.74 -13.01 10.26
CA ASN A 53 4.52 -11.82 11.09
C ASN A 53 4.35 -10.55 10.25
N GLY A 54 3.49 -10.65 9.21
CA GLY A 54 3.32 -9.63 8.21
C GLY A 54 2.17 -8.66 8.46
N VAL A 55 2.28 -7.45 7.90
CA VAL A 55 1.23 -6.45 7.82
C VAL A 55 1.21 -5.84 6.43
N VAL A 56 0.05 -5.39 5.95
CA VAL A 56 -0.08 -4.76 4.63
C VAL A 56 -0.44 -3.28 4.78
N TYR A 57 0.46 -2.41 4.33
CA TYR A 57 0.21 -0.97 4.24
C TYR A 57 -0.30 -0.61 2.86
N CYS A 58 -1.38 0.14 2.82
CA CYS A 58 -2.03 0.51 1.58
C CYS A 58 -2.71 1.88 1.67
N ASP A 59 -3.11 2.39 0.52
CA ASP A 59 -4.03 3.52 0.39
C ASP A 59 -5.28 3.12 -0.41
N GLN A 60 -6.09 4.07 -0.79
CA GLN A 60 -7.31 3.84 -1.57
C GLN A 60 -7.06 3.31 -2.98
N THR A 61 -5.87 3.55 -3.56
CA THR A 61 -5.53 3.14 -4.94
C THR A 61 -4.90 1.75 -5.03
N SER A 62 -4.58 1.13 -3.90
CA SER A 62 -3.96 -0.20 -3.85
C SER A 62 -4.90 -1.30 -4.35
N ASN A 63 -6.20 -1.11 -4.18
CA ASN A 63 -7.24 -2.11 -4.43
C ASN A 63 -7.09 -3.45 -3.67
N TYR A 64 -6.09 -3.56 -2.78
CA TYR A 64 -5.98 -4.70 -1.86
C TYR A 64 -7.05 -4.62 -0.77
N ARG A 65 -7.76 -5.72 -0.54
CA ARG A 65 -8.88 -5.83 0.40
C ARG A 65 -8.75 -7.08 1.31
N GLY A 66 -7.51 -7.55 1.50
CA GLY A 66 -7.22 -8.70 2.36
C GLY A 66 -7.29 -8.38 3.85
N LYS A 67 -7.07 -9.40 4.67
CA LYS A 67 -7.31 -9.40 6.13
C LYS A 67 -6.34 -8.51 6.90
N TYR A 68 -5.08 -8.40 6.43
CA TYR A 68 -3.99 -7.79 7.20
C TYR A 68 -3.67 -6.37 6.73
N ARG A 69 -4.64 -5.72 6.07
CA ARG A 69 -4.49 -4.36 5.58
C ARG A 69 -4.62 -3.33 6.70
N ILE A 70 -3.84 -2.29 6.56
CA ILE A 70 -3.92 -1.05 7.34
C ILE A 70 -3.79 0.12 6.38
N MET A 71 -4.74 1.05 6.44
CA MET A 71 -4.62 2.33 5.74
C MET A 71 -3.51 3.13 6.40
N SER A 72 -2.37 3.21 5.73
CA SER A 72 -1.12 3.66 6.37
C SER A 72 -0.95 5.17 6.44
N SER A 73 -1.79 5.95 5.75
CA SER A 73 -1.62 7.41 5.64
C SER A 73 -1.63 8.12 7.00
N LEU A 74 -2.57 7.77 7.89
CA LEU A 74 -2.63 8.41 9.21
C LEU A 74 -1.42 8.06 10.08
N LEU A 75 -0.94 6.82 10.03
CA LEU A 75 0.26 6.37 10.73
C LEU A 75 1.53 7.05 10.17
N GLY A 76 1.60 7.18 8.84
CA GLY A 76 2.75 7.75 8.15
C GLY A 76 2.95 9.25 8.40
N CYS A 77 1.89 10.02 8.57
CA CYS A 77 1.95 11.47 8.75
C CYS A 77 2.20 11.93 10.19
N GLN A 78 2.41 11.00 11.15
CA GLN A 78 2.64 11.37 12.54
C GLN A 78 4.10 11.75 12.82
N ASP A 79 4.33 12.99 13.21
CA ASP A 79 5.68 13.46 13.58
C ASP A 79 6.05 13.14 15.03
N LYS A 80 5.09 13.25 15.94
CA LYS A 80 5.31 13.12 17.38
C LYS A 80 4.94 11.74 17.93
N TYR A 81 4.00 11.06 17.33
CA TYR A 81 3.60 9.71 17.71
C TYR A 81 4.49 8.68 17.03
N LYS A 82 5.20 7.90 17.82
CA LYS A 82 6.09 6.84 17.33
C LYS A 82 5.31 5.53 17.24
N SER A 83 4.64 5.31 16.13
CA SER A 83 3.95 4.06 15.87
C SER A 83 4.93 2.89 15.69
N VAL A 84 4.55 1.71 16.16
CA VAL A 84 5.26 0.45 15.86
C VAL A 84 5.27 0.13 14.36
N ALA A 85 4.32 0.66 13.59
CA ALA A 85 4.27 0.57 12.14
C ALA A 85 5.55 1.10 11.45
N CYS A 86 6.30 1.97 12.14
CA CYS A 86 7.58 2.49 11.65
C CYS A 86 8.77 1.56 11.91
N HIS A 87 8.60 0.44 12.62
CA HIS A 87 9.68 -0.44 13.04
C HIS A 87 9.58 -1.79 12.35
N MET A 88 9.98 -1.84 11.09
CA MET A 88 10.00 -3.06 10.27
C MET A 88 11.42 -3.47 9.90
N ASP A 89 11.65 -4.77 9.86
CA ASP A 89 12.94 -5.35 9.43
C ASP A 89 13.01 -5.45 7.92
N LEU A 90 11.91 -5.82 7.28
CA LEU A 90 11.77 -5.90 5.83
C LEU A 90 10.51 -5.15 5.38
N LEU A 91 10.66 -4.35 4.32
CA LEU A 91 9.56 -3.82 3.53
C LEU A 91 9.58 -4.46 2.15
N ILE A 92 8.48 -5.08 1.75
CA ILE A 92 8.25 -5.57 0.39
C ILE A 92 7.34 -4.56 -0.31
N TYR A 93 7.85 -3.92 -1.35
CA TYR A 93 7.10 -2.96 -2.14
C TYR A 93 6.57 -3.61 -3.42
N ILE A 94 5.25 -3.58 -3.62
CA ILE A 94 4.55 -4.09 -4.80
C ILE A 94 3.67 -3.01 -5.42
N GLY A 95 3.29 -3.21 -6.69
CA GLY A 95 2.46 -2.26 -7.43
C GLY A 95 3.20 -1.02 -7.92
N ASP A 96 2.41 -0.07 -8.40
CA ASP A 96 2.91 1.18 -8.97
C ASP A 96 3.00 2.33 -7.95
N ILE A 97 3.21 3.53 -8.45
CA ILE A 97 3.39 4.73 -7.62
C ILE A 97 2.15 4.93 -6.74
N CYS A 98 2.38 5.10 -5.45
CA CYS A 98 1.36 5.55 -4.51
C CYS A 98 1.26 7.08 -4.56
N GLY A 99 0.06 7.59 -4.76
CA GLY A 99 -0.20 9.03 -4.80
C GLY A 99 -0.46 9.67 -3.44
N ALA A 100 -0.71 8.86 -2.41
CA ALA A 100 -0.85 9.33 -1.04
C ALA A 100 0.55 9.42 -0.38
N TYR A 101 1.16 10.59 -0.44
CA TYR A 101 2.52 10.82 0.08
C TYR A 101 2.67 10.38 1.54
N GLU A 102 1.66 10.59 2.34
CA GLU A 102 1.62 10.20 3.75
C GLU A 102 1.79 8.69 3.94
N SER A 103 1.26 7.88 3.03
CA SER A 103 1.46 6.42 3.06
C SER A 103 2.91 6.04 2.78
N VAL A 104 3.58 6.78 1.89
CA VAL A 104 4.98 6.53 1.50
C VAL A 104 5.96 6.87 2.62
N LEU A 105 5.60 7.75 3.55
CA LEU A 105 6.47 8.19 4.66
C LEU A 105 6.90 7.06 5.62
N LEU A 106 6.23 5.91 5.59
CA LEU A 106 6.65 4.73 6.35
C LEU A 106 7.82 3.98 5.69
N MET A 107 7.99 4.08 4.37
CA MET A 107 8.99 3.29 3.61
C MET A 107 10.43 3.52 4.04
N PRO A 108 10.91 4.76 4.27
CA PRO A 108 12.30 5.02 4.63
C PRO A 108 12.72 4.47 5.99
N LYS A 109 11.79 3.94 6.76
CA LYS A 109 12.04 3.44 8.12
C LYS A 109 12.30 1.94 8.17
N ALA A 110 12.20 1.24 7.03
CA ALA A 110 12.56 -0.16 6.92
C ALA A 110 14.09 -0.35 6.93
N LYS A 111 14.57 -1.42 7.59
CA LYS A 111 16.00 -1.78 7.56
C LYS A 111 16.43 -2.28 6.20
N THR A 112 15.54 -2.95 5.50
CA THR A 112 15.76 -3.54 4.18
C THR A 112 14.52 -3.36 3.33
N VAL A 113 14.68 -2.97 2.07
CA VAL A 113 13.58 -2.82 1.11
C VAL A 113 13.80 -3.76 -0.05
N TRP A 114 12.76 -4.52 -0.39
CA TRP A 114 12.66 -5.34 -1.58
C TRP A 114 11.52 -4.83 -2.46
N ARG A 115 11.71 -4.84 -3.76
CA ARG A 115 10.65 -4.54 -4.72
C ARG A 115 10.33 -5.77 -5.52
N VAL A 116 9.04 -6.04 -5.74
CA VAL A 116 8.55 -7.07 -6.66
C VAL A 116 7.74 -6.39 -7.74
N SER A 117 8.07 -6.63 -9.00
CA SER A 117 7.33 -6.10 -10.14
C SER A 117 7.67 -6.85 -11.42
N GLU A 118 6.65 -7.08 -12.24
CA GLU A 118 6.81 -7.70 -13.57
C GLU A 118 7.34 -6.72 -14.64
N ASP A 119 7.40 -5.42 -14.36
CA ASP A 119 7.97 -4.42 -15.28
C ASP A 119 9.50 -4.33 -15.18
N GLY A 120 10.10 -4.87 -14.12
CA GLY A 120 11.52 -4.83 -13.88
C GLY A 120 12.10 -3.45 -13.63
N ILE A 121 11.27 -2.42 -13.51
CA ILE A 121 11.74 -1.04 -13.34
C ILE A 121 12.14 -0.81 -11.88
N ILE A 122 13.36 -0.32 -11.69
CA ILE A 122 13.85 0.09 -10.36
C ILE A 122 13.16 1.40 -9.97
N ARG A 123 12.37 1.33 -8.89
CA ARG A 123 11.79 2.49 -8.22
C ARG A 123 12.21 2.44 -6.76
N ASP A 124 13.05 3.38 -6.35
CA ASP A 124 13.58 3.45 -4.98
C ASP A 124 13.33 4.83 -4.35
N PRO A 125 12.08 5.14 -3.99
CA PRO A 125 11.74 6.42 -3.38
C PRO A 125 12.34 6.60 -1.99
N SER A 126 12.77 5.51 -1.35
CA SER A 126 13.36 5.50 -0.01
C SER A 126 14.89 5.50 0.00
N HIS A 127 15.54 5.36 -1.17
CA HIS A 127 17.00 5.19 -1.29
C HIS A 127 17.55 4.04 -0.45
N SER A 128 16.76 2.97 -0.27
CA SER A 128 17.09 1.81 0.56
C SER A 128 16.77 0.46 -0.10
N LEU A 129 16.44 0.49 -1.39
CA LEU A 129 16.14 -0.72 -2.15
C LEU A 129 17.39 -1.60 -2.27
N SER A 130 17.32 -2.83 -1.75
CA SER A 130 18.43 -3.79 -1.79
C SER A 130 18.23 -4.89 -2.83
N LYS A 131 16.97 -5.26 -3.11
CA LYS A 131 16.65 -6.33 -4.05
C LYS A 131 15.46 -5.95 -4.93
N MET A 132 15.58 -6.29 -6.22
CA MET A 132 14.52 -6.18 -7.21
C MET A 132 14.16 -7.58 -7.70
N PHE A 133 12.93 -8.02 -7.48
CA PHE A 133 12.40 -9.29 -7.98
C PHE A 133 11.61 -9.01 -9.26
N TYR A 134 12.18 -9.46 -10.39
CA TYR A 134 11.56 -9.35 -11.71
C TYR A 134 10.69 -10.57 -11.97
N MET A 135 9.47 -10.54 -11.51
CA MET A 135 8.48 -11.61 -11.61
C MET A 135 7.10 -11.11 -11.27
N GLN A 136 6.08 -11.93 -11.47
CA GLN A 136 4.73 -11.64 -10.99
C GLN A 136 4.70 -11.65 -9.45
N GLU A 137 3.89 -10.78 -8.88
CA GLU A 137 3.76 -10.65 -7.43
C GLU A 137 3.25 -11.95 -6.79
N VAL A 138 2.30 -12.62 -7.45
CA VAL A 138 1.74 -13.88 -6.97
C VAL A 138 2.80 -14.99 -6.89
N ASP A 139 3.72 -15.07 -7.86
CA ASP A 139 4.80 -16.05 -7.86
C ASP A 139 5.78 -15.83 -6.71
N PHE A 140 6.08 -14.56 -6.42
CA PHE A 140 6.93 -14.19 -5.29
C PHE A 140 6.33 -14.66 -3.96
N PHE A 141 5.06 -14.35 -3.70
CA PHE A 141 4.43 -14.74 -2.44
C PHE A 141 4.25 -16.25 -2.33
N ASN A 142 3.85 -16.94 -3.39
CA ASN A 142 3.70 -18.39 -3.40
C ASN A 142 5.01 -19.10 -3.10
N HIS A 143 6.13 -18.62 -3.66
CA HIS A 143 7.45 -19.19 -3.36
C HIS A 143 7.75 -19.20 -1.84
N TYR A 144 7.50 -18.08 -1.16
CA TYR A 144 7.78 -17.97 0.27
C TYR A 144 6.74 -18.67 1.15
N ILE A 145 5.53 -18.91 0.67
CA ILE A 145 4.52 -19.71 1.36
C ILE A 145 4.90 -21.19 1.34
N GLU A 146 5.29 -21.71 0.18
CA GLU A 146 5.67 -23.12 0.00
C GLU A 146 6.95 -23.50 0.76
N ALA A 147 7.86 -22.56 0.90
CA ALA A 147 9.13 -22.76 1.60
C ALA A 147 9.01 -22.81 3.13
N GLN A 148 7.86 -22.55 3.71
CA GLN A 148 7.73 -22.36 5.17
C GLN A 148 6.54 -23.10 5.77
N THR A 149 6.83 -23.85 6.84
CA THR A 149 5.84 -24.49 7.74
C THR A 149 5.87 -23.83 9.13
N ASN A 150 5.78 -22.50 9.19
CA ASN A 150 5.90 -21.78 10.46
C ASN A 150 4.55 -21.78 11.23
N GLU A 151 4.65 -21.69 12.55
CA GLU A 151 3.51 -21.34 13.38
C GLU A 151 3.03 -19.92 13.03
N LYS A 152 1.72 -19.72 12.97
CA LYS A 152 1.12 -18.41 12.67
C LYS A 152 1.55 -17.38 13.69
N ASN A 153 2.11 -16.27 13.22
CA ASN A 153 2.49 -15.13 14.03
C ASN A 153 1.90 -13.85 13.45
N LEU A 154 1.11 -13.15 14.22
CA LEU A 154 0.42 -11.92 13.84
C LEU A 154 0.72 -10.77 14.83
N SER A 155 1.76 -10.91 15.65
CA SER A 155 2.06 -9.91 16.69
C SER A 155 2.26 -8.51 16.09
N PHE A 156 2.99 -8.41 15.00
CA PHE A 156 3.25 -7.12 14.35
C PHE A 156 1.98 -6.49 13.76
N TYR A 157 1.14 -7.28 13.09
CA TYR A 157 -0.16 -6.80 12.61
C TYR A 157 -1.03 -6.29 13.77
N ASN A 158 -1.12 -7.06 14.85
CA ASN A 158 -1.95 -6.70 16.00
C ASN A 158 -1.47 -5.40 16.66
N GLU A 159 -0.16 -5.22 16.82
CA GLU A 159 0.43 -3.99 17.34
C GLU A 159 0.13 -2.80 16.42
N CYS A 160 0.32 -2.95 15.10
CA CYS A 160 0.00 -1.90 14.12
C CYS A 160 -1.49 -1.56 14.12
N LYS A 161 -2.36 -2.58 14.26
CA LYS A 161 -3.82 -2.38 14.32
C LYS A 161 -4.24 -1.63 15.58
N GLN A 162 -3.62 -1.92 16.72
CA GLN A 162 -3.85 -1.18 17.96
C GLN A 162 -3.46 0.30 17.82
N ASP A 163 -2.29 0.59 17.23
CA ASP A 163 -1.86 1.96 16.95
C ASP A 163 -2.83 2.68 16.00
N TYR A 164 -3.24 1.98 14.94
CA TYR A 164 -4.21 2.48 13.99
C TYR A 164 -5.53 2.85 14.67
N ASP A 165 -6.11 1.92 15.43
CA ASP A 165 -7.39 2.13 16.12
C ASP A 165 -7.27 3.25 17.17
N HIS A 166 -6.15 3.31 17.90
CA HIS A 166 -5.87 4.40 18.83
C HIS A 166 -5.89 5.76 18.14
N LEU A 167 -5.13 5.95 17.06
CA LEU A 167 -5.08 7.22 16.34
C LEU A 167 -6.45 7.62 15.78
N TYR A 168 -7.20 6.66 15.24
CA TYR A 168 -8.54 6.94 14.73
C TYR A 168 -9.51 7.32 15.86
N SER A 169 -9.34 6.78 17.06
CA SER A 169 -10.14 7.16 18.22
C SER A 169 -9.93 8.62 18.66
N LEU A 170 -8.77 9.21 18.30
CA LEU A 170 -8.43 10.60 18.61
C LEU A 170 -9.00 11.61 17.59
N ILE A 171 -9.50 11.14 16.44
CA ILE A 171 -10.08 12.02 15.43
C ILE A 171 -11.33 12.70 16.01
N SER A 172 -11.34 14.04 15.99
CA SER A 172 -12.47 14.82 16.47
C SER A 172 -13.72 14.51 15.64
N LYS A 173 -14.87 14.31 16.33
CA LYS A 173 -16.18 14.22 15.67
C LYS A 173 -16.65 15.55 15.08
N LYS A 174 -15.99 16.67 15.45
CA LYS A 174 -16.30 18.02 14.97
C LYS A 174 -15.17 18.50 14.04
N ILE A 175 -15.07 17.89 12.87
CA ILE A 175 -14.14 18.34 11.84
C ILE A 175 -14.79 19.54 11.12
N PRO A 176 -14.08 20.68 10.95
CA PRO A 176 -14.58 21.79 10.15
C PRO A 176 -14.81 21.38 8.70
N PHE A 177 -15.76 22.02 8.00
CA PHE A 177 -16.02 21.77 6.58
C PHE A 177 -14.72 21.91 5.76
N SER A 178 -14.30 20.82 5.16
CA SER A 178 -13.01 20.67 4.47
C SER A 178 -13.00 19.38 3.64
N ASN A 179 -11.98 19.16 2.83
CA ASN A 179 -11.78 17.89 2.12
C ASN A 179 -11.70 16.70 3.08
N ILE A 180 -11.07 16.86 4.24
CA ILE A 180 -11.00 15.82 5.27
C ILE A 180 -12.40 15.55 5.86
N TRP A 181 -13.19 16.59 6.11
CA TRP A 181 -14.57 16.43 6.56
C TRP A 181 -15.42 15.68 5.53
N LEU A 182 -15.32 16.06 4.25
CA LEU A 182 -16.01 15.34 3.17
C LEU A 182 -15.62 13.87 3.13
N ALA A 183 -14.33 13.56 3.19
CA ALA A 183 -13.85 12.20 3.22
C ALA A 183 -14.33 11.42 4.44
N TYR A 184 -14.28 12.02 5.64
CA TYR A 184 -14.78 11.43 6.88
C TYR A 184 -16.27 11.08 6.79
N GLU A 185 -17.09 12.01 6.32
CA GLU A 185 -18.54 11.84 6.25
C GLU A 185 -18.97 10.90 5.12
N LEU A 186 -18.30 10.94 3.99
CA LEU A 186 -18.75 10.24 2.79
C LEU A 186 -18.12 8.86 2.60
N SER A 187 -16.89 8.62 3.07
CA SER A 187 -16.21 7.32 2.86
C SER A 187 -17.08 6.11 3.23
N PRO A 188 -17.72 6.06 4.41
CA PRO A 188 -18.52 4.90 4.79
C PRO A 188 -19.88 4.83 4.07
N ARG A 189 -20.26 5.88 3.33
CA ARG A 189 -21.54 6.00 2.63
C ARG A 189 -21.45 5.78 1.13
N ILE A 190 -20.24 5.58 0.59
CA ILE A 190 -20.05 5.25 -0.82
C ILE A 190 -20.76 3.90 -1.10
N PRO A 191 -21.64 3.83 -2.10
CA PRO A 191 -22.34 2.60 -2.42
C PRO A 191 -21.37 1.46 -2.75
N GLU A 192 -21.69 0.27 -2.29
CA GLU A 192 -20.91 -0.93 -2.61
C GLU A 192 -20.81 -1.15 -4.13
N GLY A 193 -19.68 -1.70 -4.58
CA GLY A 193 -19.41 -1.95 -5.99
C GLY A 193 -19.07 -0.69 -6.81
N SER A 194 -19.05 0.49 -6.21
CA SER A 194 -18.71 1.73 -6.89
C SER A 194 -17.24 1.82 -7.27
N VAL A 195 -16.94 2.74 -8.17
CA VAL A 195 -15.58 3.13 -8.57
C VAL A 195 -15.35 4.59 -8.18
N MET A 196 -14.26 4.83 -7.46
CA MET A 196 -13.82 6.16 -7.04
C MET A 196 -12.59 6.58 -7.84
N HIS A 197 -12.64 7.75 -8.47
CA HIS A 197 -11.48 8.41 -9.08
C HIS A 197 -11.05 9.57 -8.20
N TYR A 198 -9.93 9.39 -7.51
CA TYR A 198 -9.38 10.42 -6.64
C TYR A 198 -8.48 11.36 -7.44
N ALA A 199 -8.79 12.64 -7.44
CA ALA A 199 -7.83 13.63 -7.93
C ALA A 199 -6.57 13.59 -7.05
N ILE A 200 -5.40 13.64 -7.66
CA ILE A 200 -4.13 13.66 -6.92
C ILE A 200 -4.07 14.84 -5.96
N LEU A 201 -3.12 14.82 -5.03
CA LEU A 201 -2.92 15.82 -4.00
C LEU A 201 -4.05 15.80 -2.96
N ASN A 202 -4.76 16.91 -2.76
CA ASN A 202 -5.64 17.10 -1.62
C ASN A 202 -6.80 16.08 -1.55
N SER A 203 -7.40 15.71 -2.68
CA SER A 203 -8.50 14.74 -2.68
C SER A 203 -8.00 13.36 -2.28
N LEU A 204 -7.01 12.81 -2.99
CA LEU A 204 -6.47 11.49 -2.67
C LEU A 204 -5.93 11.42 -1.24
N ARG A 205 -5.20 12.45 -0.78
CA ARG A 205 -4.64 12.52 0.57
C ARG A 205 -5.75 12.50 1.63
N ALA A 206 -6.78 13.33 1.48
CA ALA A 206 -7.88 13.39 2.44
C ALA A 206 -8.65 12.06 2.51
N TRP A 207 -8.94 11.44 1.36
CA TRP A 207 -9.67 10.18 1.30
C TRP A 207 -8.83 8.98 1.76
N SER A 208 -7.49 9.05 1.64
CA SER A 208 -6.60 7.99 2.13
C SER A 208 -6.53 7.88 3.66
N PHE A 209 -7.16 8.79 4.39
CA PHE A 209 -7.33 8.64 5.85
C PHE A 209 -8.50 7.74 6.23
N PHE A 210 -9.48 7.51 5.37
CA PHE A 210 -10.73 6.85 5.76
C PHE A 210 -11.04 5.66 4.86
N GLU A 211 -11.54 4.59 5.48
CA GLU A 211 -11.93 3.38 4.79
C GLU A 211 -13.23 3.58 4.00
N THR A 212 -13.25 3.06 2.78
CA THR A 212 -14.48 2.86 1.99
C THR A 212 -14.95 1.42 2.10
N PRO A 213 -16.23 1.11 1.77
CA PRO A 213 -16.68 -0.27 1.70
C PRO A 213 -15.77 -1.18 0.88
N ASN A 214 -15.61 -2.43 1.29
CA ASN A 214 -14.61 -3.34 0.72
C ASN A 214 -14.76 -3.62 -0.77
N THR A 215 -15.94 -3.41 -1.34
CA THR A 215 -16.24 -3.62 -2.76
C THR A 215 -15.97 -2.38 -3.63
N VAL A 216 -15.66 -1.24 -3.02
CA VAL A 216 -15.31 0.01 -3.72
C VAL A 216 -13.89 -0.09 -4.24
N ARG A 217 -13.70 0.24 -5.52
CA ARG A 217 -12.38 0.32 -6.17
C ARG A 217 -11.92 1.76 -6.28
N GLY A 218 -10.64 1.99 -6.01
CA GLY A 218 -10.04 3.32 -6.02
C GLY A 218 -8.97 3.46 -7.11
N TYR A 219 -9.01 4.57 -7.83
CA TYR A 219 -8.03 4.91 -8.87
C TYR A 219 -7.61 6.37 -8.75
N SER A 220 -6.43 6.69 -9.25
CA SER A 220 -5.94 8.08 -9.35
C SER A 220 -4.93 8.21 -10.47
N ASN A 221 -4.84 9.37 -11.09
CA ASN A 221 -3.91 9.68 -12.18
C ASN A 221 -2.49 10.00 -11.66
N VAL A 222 -1.95 9.17 -10.77
CA VAL A 222 -0.67 9.45 -10.10
C VAL A 222 0.54 9.31 -11.04
N GLY A 223 0.48 8.40 -12.01
CA GLY A 223 1.62 8.08 -12.87
C GLY A 223 2.08 9.24 -13.77
N GLY A 224 1.21 10.19 -14.09
CA GLY A 224 1.51 11.35 -14.93
C GLY A 224 1.54 12.67 -14.17
N PHE A 225 1.41 12.69 -12.84
CA PHE A 225 1.13 13.90 -12.07
C PHE A 225 0.00 14.75 -12.66
N GLY A 226 -0.95 14.06 -13.32
CA GLY A 226 -2.02 14.67 -14.09
C GLY A 226 -3.10 15.25 -13.19
N ILE A 227 -3.01 16.55 -12.94
CA ILE A 227 -4.11 17.28 -12.30
C ILE A 227 -5.28 17.50 -13.26
N ASP A 228 -5.04 17.45 -14.56
CA ASP A 228 -6.02 17.81 -15.60
C ASP A 228 -6.89 16.66 -16.07
N GLY A 229 -6.42 15.43 -16.03
CA GLY A 229 -7.10 14.27 -16.63
C GLY A 229 -8.15 13.57 -15.74
N ASN A 230 -8.40 14.04 -14.52
CA ASN A 230 -9.22 13.29 -13.55
C ASN A 230 -10.68 13.11 -14.00
N ILE A 231 -11.32 14.16 -14.47
CA ILE A 231 -12.72 14.11 -14.93
C ILE A 231 -12.85 13.28 -16.20
N SER A 232 -11.95 13.46 -17.17
CA SER A 232 -11.98 12.70 -18.43
C SER A 232 -11.68 11.22 -18.21
N ALA A 233 -10.76 10.86 -17.29
CA ALA A 233 -10.52 9.48 -16.91
C ALA A 233 -11.73 8.83 -16.24
N LEU A 234 -12.41 9.54 -15.33
CA LEU A 234 -13.65 9.10 -14.71
C LEU A 234 -14.75 8.87 -15.76
N ILE A 235 -14.96 9.82 -16.67
CA ILE A 235 -15.97 9.69 -17.74
C ILE A 235 -15.61 8.49 -18.65
N GLY A 236 -14.36 8.37 -19.08
CA GLY A 236 -13.92 7.23 -19.90
C GLY A 236 -14.17 5.89 -19.23
N ALA A 237 -13.84 5.77 -17.94
CA ALA A 237 -14.10 4.56 -17.16
C ALA A 237 -15.62 4.26 -17.04
N SER A 238 -16.45 5.28 -16.84
CA SER A 238 -17.91 5.11 -16.74
C SER A 238 -18.56 4.67 -18.04
N LEU A 239 -17.98 5.03 -19.18
CA LEU A 239 -18.47 4.57 -20.50
C LEU A 239 -18.14 3.10 -20.77
N TYR A 240 -17.04 2.60 -20.19
CA TYR A 240 -16.64 1.21 -20.36
C TYR A 240 -17.54 0.23 -19.60
N ASN A 241 -17.94 0.59 -18.37
CA ASN A 241 -18.84 -0.26 -17.58
C ASN A 241 -19.97 0.59 -16.98
N LYS A 242 -21.16 0.49 -17.56
CA LYS A 242 -22.35 1.27 -17.19
C LYS A 242 -23.12 0.70 -15.99
N ASP A 243 -22.76 -0.50 -15.52
CA ASP A 243 -23.45 -1.18 -14.42
C ASP A 243 -22.93 -0.75 -13.04
N ARG A 244 -21.99 0.20 -12.99
CA ARG A 244 -21.39 0.70 -11.75
C ARG A 244 -21.60 2.20 -11.59
N LEU A 245 -21.61 2.63 -10.34
CA LEU A 245 -21.55 4.05 -10.00
C LEU A 245 -20.10 4.52 -9.99
N TYR A 246 -19.88 5.70 -10.52
CA TYR A 246 -18.56 6.34 -10.61
C TYR A 246 -18.59 7.70 -9.93
N PHE A 247 -17.59 7.99 -9.11
CA PHE A 247 -17.45 9.21 -8.33
C PHE A 247 -16.06 9.83 -8.52
#